data_3c8dacabb4b801eb7b305fbffe230ba8
#
_entry.id   3c8dacabb4b801eb7b305fbffe230ba8
#
_cell.length_a   1.000
_cell.length_b   1.000
_cell.length_c   1.000
_cell.angle_alpha   90.00
_cell.angle_beta   90.00
_cell.angle_gamma   90.00
#
_symmetry.space_group_name_H-M   'P 1'
#
loop_
_entity.id
_entity.type
_entity.pdbx_description
1 polymer ?
#
loop_
_entity_poly.entity_id
_entity_poly.type
_entity_poly.pdbx_seq_one_letter_code
_entity_poly.pdbx_strand_id
1 'polypeptide(L)'
;MSNQRIKELKEQIADVLKRWPAHTPSPALVQQLDDLEDELAKEIKKTNQEQNQIIQFTPIGYVENSFESATTPESIPQSESIIRLSPSLKDGLEGLVAGQRLLVIFYFHKSEGFKLKQHPRGDPSQPQRGVFALRSPNRPNPIGATIVDILAIDVNNLRVKGLDALNGTPVLDLKPA
;
A
#
# COMPACT_ATOMS: atom_id res chain seq x y z
N MET A 1 19.71 10.60 0.16
CA MET A 1 20.55 11.75 -0.27
C MET A 1 19.80 13.07 -0.12
N SER A 2 18.53 13.19 -0.47
CA SER A 2 17.74 14.42 -0.40
C SER A 2 17.61 15.03 1.01
N ASN A 3 17.37 14.24 2.07
CA ASN A 3 17.27 14.74 3.44
C ASN A 3 18.57 15.36 3.97
N GLN A 4 19.73 14.89 3.53
CA GLN A 4 21.03 15.44 3.91
C GLN A 4 21.22 16.84 3.29
N ARG A 5 20.85 17.02 2.01
CA ARG A 5 20.93 18.32 1.32
C ARG A 5 20.01 19.37 1.94
N ILE A 6 18.78 18.98 2.30
CA ILE A 6 17.84 19.86 3.02
C ILE A 6 18.43 20.32 4.36
N LYS A 7 19.09 19.44 5.10
CA LYS A 7 19.75 19.78 6.37
C LYS A 7 20.88 20.79 6.16
N GLU A 8 21.74 20.54 5.19
CA GLU A 8 22.86 21.43 4.83
C GLU A 8 22.39 22.82 4.43
N LEU A 9 21.35 22.92 3.59
CA LEU A 9 20.76 24.20 3.19
C LEU A 9 20.18 24.98 4.37
N LYS A 10 19.48 24.30 5.29
CA LYS A 10 19.00 24.93 6.52
C LYS A 10 20.12 25.45 7.42
N GLU A 11 21.22 24.72 7.51
CA GLU A 11 22.40 25.15 8.27
C GLU A 11 23.06 26.37 7.63
N GLN A 12 23.17 26.41 6.29
CA GLN A 12 23.69 27.57 5.55
C GLN A 12 22.80 28.82 5.70
N ILE A 13 21.48 28.67 5.59
CA ILE A 13 20.51 29.75 5.84
C ILE A 13 20.67 30.28 7.27
N ALA A 14 20.76 29.41 8.26
CA ALA A 14 20.94 29.80 9.64
C ALA A 14 22.26 30.56 9.87
N ASP A 15 23.35 30.21 9.16
CA ASP A 15 24.62 30.90 9.21
C ASP A 15 24.57 32.30 8.56
N VAL A 16 23.86 32.45 7.44
CA VAL A 16 23.60 33.75 6.82
C VAL A 16 22.79 34.64 7.76
N LEU A 17 21.75 34.12 8.40
CA LEU A 17 20.91 34.84 9.34
C LEU A 17 21.67 35.27 10.61
N LYS A 18 22.64 34.46 11.11
CA LYS A 18 23.51 34.86 12.24
C LYS A 18 24.39 36.07 11.92
N ARG A 19 24.76 36.23 10.65
CA ARG A 19 25.58 37.37 10.15
C ARG A 19 24.73 38.55 9.69
N TRP A 20 23.40 38.47 9.86
CA TRP A 20 22.49 39.54 9.42
C TRP A 20 22.73 40.82 10.23
N PRO A 21 23.01 41.96 9.61
CA PRO A 21 23.27 43.20 10.32
C PRO A 21 21.99 43.78 10.95
N ALA A 22 22.17 44.50 12.09
CA ALA A 22 21.05 45.18 12.76
C ALA A 22 20.46 46.35 11.92
N HIS A 23 21.18 46.81 10.88
CA HIS A 23 20.76 47.82 9.93
C HIS A 23 20.60 47.17 8.55
N THR A 24 20.41 48.00 7.53
CA THR A 24 20.19 47.53 6.15
C THR A 24 21.24 46.50 5.69
N PRO A 25 20.85 45.29 5.32
CA PRO A 25 21.78 44.26 4.82
C PRO A 25 22.34 44.69 3.44
N SER A 26 23.51 44.19 3.09
CA SER A 26 24.05 44.40 1.74
C SER A 26 23.23 43.68 0.68
N PRO A 27 23.09 44.20 -0.56
CA PRO A 27 22.38 43.51 -1.62
C PRO A 27 22.89 42.07 -1.87
N ALA A 28 24.20 41.85 -1.74
CA ALA A 28 24.82 40.56 -1.90
C ALA A 28 24.37 39.55 -0.81
N LEU A 29 24.15 39.99 0.41
CA LEU A 29 23.69 39.14 1.50
C LEU A 29 22.20 38.76 1.35
N VAL A 30 21.39 39.69 0.88
CA VAL A 30 19.98 39.47 0.53
C VAL A 30 19.89 38.41 -0.57
N GLN A 31 20.65 38.62 -1.66
CA GLN A 31 20.66 37.67 -2.78
C GLN A 31 21.13 36.30 -2.37
N GLN A 32 22.13 36.20 -1.50
CA GLN A 32 22.59 34.89 -0.97
C GLN A 32 21.51 34.15 -0.18
N LEU A 33 20.72 34.89 0.59
CA LEU A 33 19.62 34.30 1.36
C LEU A 33 18.51 33.80 0.40
N ASP A 34 18.09 34.63 -0.53
CA ASP A 34 17.06 34.30 -1.52
C ASP A 34 17.45 33.07 -2.36
N ASP A 35 18.71 33.00 -2.83
CA ASP A 35 19.20 31.83 -3.59
C ASP A 35 19.15 30.53 -2.75
N LEU A 36 19.53 30.59 -1.47
CA LEU A 36 19.49 29.41 -0.57
C LEU A 36 18.05 29.00 -0.23
N GLU A 37 17.14 29.93 -0.02
CA GLU A 37 15.72 29.65 0.22
C GLU A 37 15.05 29.05 -1.01
N ASP A 38 15.36 29.55 -2.20
CA ASP A 38 14.89 29.00 -3.47
C ASP A 38 15.39 27.58 -3.69
N GLU A 39 16.68 27.31 -3.40
CA GLU A 39 17.25 25.97 -3.52
C GLU A 39 16.60 25.00 -2.50
N LEU A 40 16.41 25.47 -1.26
CA LEU A 40 15.71 24.69 -0.23
C LEU A 40 14.27 24.35 -0.65
N ALA A 41 13.54 25.32 -1.20
CA ALA A 41 12.18 25.10 -1.67
C ALA A 41 12.12 24.07 -2.83
N LYS A 42 13.09 24.10 -3.75
CA LYS A 42 13.22 23.11 -4.84
C LYS A 42 13.52 21.71 -4.30
N GLU A 43 14.45 21.58 -3.35
CA GLU A 43 14.78 20.28 -2.75
C GLU A 43 13.62 19.71 -1.92
N ILE A 44 12.89 20.55 -1.18
CA ILE A 44 11.68 20.12 -0.45
C ILE A 44 10.60 19.63 -1.43
N LYS A 45 10.35 20.37 -2.53
CA LYS A 45 9.39 19.94 -3.56
C LYS A 45 9.78 18.62 -4.19
N LYS A 46 11.05 18.42 -4.52
CA LYS A 46 11.59 17.20 -5.09
C LYS A 46 11.45 16.01 -4.11
N THR A 47 11.79 16.22 -2.84
CA THR A 47 11.65 15.20 -1.79
C THR A 47 10.19 14.81 -1.59
N ASN A 48 9.29 15.79 -1.56
CA ASN A 48 7.85 15.52 -1.42
C ASN A 48 7.28 14.80 -2.65
N GLN A 49 7.77 15.08 -3.85
CA GLN A 49 7.39 14.34 -5.06
C GLN A 49 7.91 12.90 -5.03
N GLU A 50 9.14 12.67 -4.59
CA GLU A 50 9.73 11.33 -4.42
C GLU A 50 9.02 10.53 -3.32
N GLN A 51 8.60 11.17 -2.21
CA GLN A 51 7.88 10.52 -1.11
C GLN A 51 6.40 10.29 -1.38
N ASN A 52 5.82 11.02 -2.34
CA ASN A 52 4.39 10.95 -2.68
C ASN A 52 4.18 10.31 -4.05
N GLN A 53 5.07 9.39 -4.44
CA GLN A 53 4.88 8.60 -5.66
C GLN A 53 3.64 7.73 -5.49
N ILE A 54 2.55 8.12 -6.14
CA ILE A 54 1.33 7.32 -6.20
C ILE A 54 1.62 6.13 -7.12
N ILE A 55 1.54 4.93 -6.56
CA ILE A 55 1.57 3.68 -7.34
C ILE A 55 0.12 3.32 -7.65
N GLN A 56 -0.20 3.20 -8.92
CA GLN A 56 -1.54 2.82 -9.38
C GLN A 56 -1.54 1.37 -9.83
N PHE A 57 -2.49 0.60 -9.33
CA PHE A 57 -2.75 -0.77 -9.77
C PHE A 57 -4.10 -0.86 -10.50
N THR A 58 -4.14 -1.64 -11.56
CA THR A 58 -5.39 -2.02 -12.22
C THR A 58 -5.77 -3.42 -11.76
N PRO A 59 -6.97 -3.64 -11.23
CA PRO A 59 -7.42 -4.98 -10.88
C PRO A 59 -7.41 -5.92 -12.09
N ILE A 60 -6.88 -7.12 -11.90
CA ILE A 60 -6.92 -8.18 -12.93
C ILE A 60 -8.25 -8.93 -12.95
N GLY A 61 -9.04 -8.78 -11.89
CA GLY A 61 -10.35 -9.41 -11.73
C GLY A 61 -10.96 -9.09 -10.36
N TYR A 62 -12.07 -9.77 -10.06
CA TYR A 62 -12.82 -9.56 -8.84
C TYR A 62 -13.25 -10.89 -8.21
N VAL A 63 -13.39 -10.89 -6.90
CA VAL A 63 -13.87 -12.02 -6.11
C VAL A 63 -15.41 -12.05 -6.14
N GLU A 64 -15.98 -13.22 -6.40
CA GLU A 64 -17.41 -13.50 -6.27
C GLU A 64 -17.61 -14.58 -5.22
N ASN A 65 -18.36 -14.26 -4.17
CA ASN A 65 -18.73 -15.18 -3.08
C ASN A 65 -19.95 -14.63 -2.31
N SER A 66 -20.38 -15.31 -1.27
CA SER A 66 -21.51 -14.90 -0.42
C SER A 66 -21.14 -13.97 0.75
N PHE A 67 -19.87 -13.54 0.87
CA PHE A 67 -19.40 -12.75 2.02
C PHE A 67 -19.50 -11.25 1.71
N GLU A 68 -20.54 -10.58 2.19
CA GLU A 68 -20.75 -9.15 2.02
C GLU A 68 -20.08 -8.30 3.14
N SER A 69 -19.85 -8.88 4.30
CA SER A 69 -19.23 -8.25 5.45
C SER A 69 -18.22 -9.18 6.12
N ALA A 70 -17.36 -8.63 6.98
CA ALA A 70 -16.40 -9.44 7.74
C ALA A 70 -17.16 -10.47 8.60
N THR A 71 -17.10 -11.70 8.18
CA THR A 71 -17.60 -12.87 8.91
C THR A 71 -16.53 -13.34 9.91
N THR A 72 -16.93 -14.21 10.82
CA THR A 72 -15.96 -14.82 11.77
C THR A 72 -14.84 -15.52 10.99
N PRO A 73 -13.56 -15.30 11.36
CA PRO A 73 -12.39 -15.84 10.63
C PRO A 73 -12.42 -17.37 10.45
N GLU A 74 -13.24 -18.07 11.22
CA GLU A 74 -13.33 -19.53 11.23
C GLU A 74 -14.12 -20.13 10.05
N SER A 75 -15.00 -19.36 9.40
CA SER A 75 -15.81 -19.83 8.27
C SER A 75 -15.09 -19.71 6.91
N ILE A 76 -14.11 -18.83 6.79
CA ILE A 76 -13.45 -18.50 5.53
C ILE A 76 -12.56 -19.62 4.96
N PRO A 77 -11.75 -20.37 5.78
CA PRO A 77 -10.88 -21.42 5.25
C PRO A 77 -11.60 -22.57 4.55
N GLN A 78 -12.90 -22.76 4.82
CA GLN A 78 -13.72 -23.83 4.26
C GLN A 78 -14.59 -23.38 3.09
N SER A 79 -14.64 -22.07 2.81
CA SER A 79 -15.53 -21.51 1.79
C SER A 79 -14.89 -21.52 0.40
N GLU A 80 -15.76 -21.65 -0.59
CA GLU A 80 -15.41 -21.50 -1.99
C GLU A 80 -15.66 -20.05 -2.44
N SER A 81 -14.81 -19.57 -3.33
CA SER A 81 -14.95 -18.29 -4.03
C SER A 81 -14.61 -18.46 -5.49
N ILE A 82 -15.14 -17.61 -6.33
CA ILE A 82 -14.76 -17.51 -7.73
C ILE A 82 -13.95 -16.23 -7.90
N ILE A 83 -12.76 -16.33 -8.47
CA ILE A 83 -12.01 -15.18 -8.96
C ILE A 83 -12.32 -15.06 -10.44
N ARG A 84 -13.08 -14.02 -10.80
CA ARG A 84 -13.41 -13.71 -12.19
C ARG A 84 -12.37 -12.73 -12.73
N LEU A 85 -11.49 -13.20 -13.60
CA LEU A 85 -10.51 -12.36 -14.29
C LEU A 85 -11.14 -11.58 -15.44
N SER A 86 -10.51 -10.48 -15.80
CA SER A 86 -10.82 -9.77 -17.05
C SER A 86 -10.63 -10.73 -18.24
N PRO A 87 -11.58 -10.81 -19.19
CA PRO A 87 -11.48 -11.78 -20.29
C PRO A 87 -10.22 -11.65 -21.13
N SER A 88 -9.63 -10.46 -21.22
CA SER A 88 -8.37 -10.20 -21.93
C SER A 88 -7.15 -10.84 -21.27
N LEU A 89 -7.27 -11.30 -20.02
CA LEU A 89 -6.17 -11.88 -19.23
C LEU A 89 -6.28 -13.41 -19.09
N LYS A 90 -7.25 -14.04 -19.77
CA LYS A 90 -7.49 -15.49 -19.66
C LYS A 90 -6.26 -16.34 -19.98
N ASP A 91 -5.45 -15.91 -20.95
CA ASP A 91 -4.25 -16.66 -21.39
C ASP A 91 -3.15 -16.67 -20.30
N GLY A 92 -3.21 -15.73 -19.32
CA GLY A 92 -2.37 -15.72 -18.13
C GLY A 92 -2.63 -16.87 -17.15
N LEU A 93 -3.70 -17.64 -17.33
CA LEU A 93 -4.01 -18.83 -16.53
C LEU A 93 -3.36 -20.11 -17.08
N GLU A 94 -2.74 -20.04 -18.25
CA GLU A 94 -2.09 -21.20 -18.85
C GLU A 94 -1.02 -21.79 -17.91
N GLY A 95 -1.06 -23.10 -17.72
CA GLY A 95 -0.15 -23.82 -16.83
C GLY A 95 -0.65 -23.96 -15.38
N LEU A 96 -1.72 -23.28 -14.99
CA LEU A 96 -2.38 -23.54 -13.71
C LEU A 96 -3.32 -24.75 -13.86
N VAL A 97 -3.37 -25.61 -12.83
CA VAL A 97 -4.26 -26.78 -12.80
C VAL A 97 -4.97 -26.89 -11.43
N ALA A 98 -6.13 -27.53 -11.42
CA ALA A 98 -6.84 -27.87 -10.20
C ALA A 98 -5.94 -28.73 -9.28
N GLY A 99 -6.04 -28.49 -7.97
CA GLY A 99 -5.22 -29.11 -6.95
C GLY A 99 -3.92 -28.36 -6.62
N GLN A 100 -3.52 -27.37 -7.40
CA GLN A 100 -2.39 -26.52 -7.08
C GLN A 100 -2.78 -25.44 -6.06
N ARG A 101 -1.74 -24.93 -5.35
CA ARG A 101 -1.88 -23.77 -4.46
C ARG A 101 -1.49 -22.49 -5.19
N LEU A 102 -2.21 -21.43 -4.88
CA LEU A 102 -2.05 -20.12 -5.50
C LEU A 102 -2.04 -19.04 -4.43
N LEU A 103 -1.07 -18.13 -4.48
CA LEU A 103 -1.08 -16.89 -3.69
C LEU A 103 -1.91 -15.86 -4.43
N VAL A 104 -3.01 -15.42 -3.80
CA VAL A 104 -3.88 -14.34 -4.28
C VAL A 104 -3.51 -13.05 -3.58
N ILE A 105 -3.18 -12.01 -4.34
CA ILE A 105 -2.92 -10.65 -3.85
C ILE A 105 -4.11 -9.79 -4.22
N PHE A 106 -4.72 -9.13 -3.23
CA PHE A 106 -5.97 -8.40 -3.41
C PHE A 106 -6.01 -7.12 -2.56
N TYR A 107 -6.96 -6.25 -2.85
CA TYR A 107 -7.14 -4.98 -2.16
C TYR A 107 -8.34 -5.03 -1.23
N PHE A 108 -8.14 -4.66 0.05
CA PHE A 108 -9.23 -4.56 1.03
C PHE A 108 -10.11 -3.32 0.76
N HIS A 109 -10.97 -3.40 -0.23
CA HIS A 109 -11.75 -2.29 -0.79
C HIS A 109 -12.77 -1.65 0.17
N LYS A 110 -13.13 -2.35 1.25
CA LYS A 110 -14.02 -1.83 2.31
C LYS A 110 -13.26 -1.35 3.55
N SER A 111 -11.91 -1.28 3.48
CA SER A 111 -11.10 -0.80 4.60
C SER A 111 -11.00 0.72 4.56
N GLU A 112 -11.30 1.38 5.69
CA GLU A 112 -11.21 2.82 5.85
C GLU A 112 -10.16 3.19 6.90
N GLY A 113 -9.16 3.95 6.48
CA GLY A 113 -8.09 4.42 7.35
C GLY A 113 -7.21 3.31 7.93
N PHE A 114 -6.28 3.69 8.82
CA PHE A 114 -5.42 2.72 9.49
C PHE A 114 -4.93 3.24 10.84
N LYS A 115 -4.46 2.31 11.68
CA LYS A 115 -3.73 2.58 12.93
C LYS A 115 -2.43 1.79 12.93
N LEU A 116 -1.32 2.43 13.31
CA LEU A 116 -0.01 1.77 13.34
C LEU A 116 0.10 0.70 14.43
N LYS A 117 -0.68 0.82 15.52
CA LYS A 117 -0.80 -0.21 16.58
C LYS A 117 -2.25 -0.63 16.71
N GLN A 118 -2.47 -1.92 16.79
CA GLN A 118 -3.81 -2.52 16.85
C GLN A 118 -3.79 -3.75 17.76
N HIS A 119 -4.94 -4.06 18.33
CA HIS A 119 -5.17 -5.33 19.02
C HIS A 119 -5.35 -6.45 17.98
N PRO A 120 -4.69 -7.62 18.14
CA PRO A 120 -4.92 -8.78 17.27
C PRO A 120 -6.41 -9.12 17.19
N ARG A 121 -6.96 -9.24 15.98
CA ARG A 121 -8.40 -9.50 15.74
C ARG A 121 -9.36 -8.50 16.39
N GLY A 122 -8.90 -7.32 16.78
CA GLY A 122 -9.69 -6.32 17.50
C GLY A 122 -9.97 -6.66 18.98
N ASP A 123 -9.36 -7.72 19.52
CA ASP A 123 -9.55 -8.18 20.90
C ASP A 123 -8.75 -7.31 21.89
N PRO A 124 -9.41 -6.46 22.71
CA PRO A 124 -8.74 -5.56 23.63
C PRO A 124 -8.04 -6.28 24.80
N SER A 125 -8.33 -7.56 25.04
CA SER A 125 -7.64 -8.37 26.06
C SER A 125 -6.21 -8.71 25.67
N GLN A 126 -5.88 -8.66 24.38
CA GLN A 126 -4.53 -8.91 23.88
C GLN A 126 -3.70 -7.63 23.78
N PRO A 127 -2.39 -7.69 24.00
CA PRO A 127 -1.53 -6.53 23.86
C PRO A 127 -1.51 -6.03 22.41
N GLN A 128 -1.47 -4.72 22.24
CA GLN A 128 -1.34 -4.11 20.91
C GLN A 128 -0.03 -4.51 20.23
N ARG A 129 -0.11 -4.71 18.93
CA ARG A 129 1.04 -5.00 18.06
C ARG A 129 1.10 -4.00 16.91
N GLY A 130 2.29 -3.84 16.33
CA GLY A 130 2.45 -3.07 15.10
C GLY A 130 1.65 -3.71 13.96
N VAL A 131 1.04 -2.89 13.11
CA VAL A 131 0.19 -3.34 12.00
C VAL A 131 0.92 -4.30 11.04
N PHE A 132 2.24 -4.17 10.89
CA PHE A 132 3.04 -5.06 10.04
C PHE A 132 3.30 -6.45 10.67
N ALA A 133 3.05 -6.60 11.97
CA ALA A 133 3.03 -7.89 12.66
C ALA A 133 1.63 -8.54 12.67
N LEU A 134 0.66 -7.94 11.98
CA LEU A 134 -0.73 -8.39 11.88
C LEU A 134 -1.16 -8.52 10.41
N ARG A 135 -2.21 -9.31 10.17
CA ARG A 135 -2.90 -9.40 8.87
C ARG A 135 -4.17 -8.54 8.84
N SER A 136 -4.15 -7.39 9.53
CA SER A 136 -5.28 -6.48 9.57
C SER A 136 -5.53 -5.80 8.23
N PRO A 137 -6.79 -5.63 7.79
CA PRO A 137 -7.13 -4.83 6.62
C PRO A 137 -6.87 -3.33 6.84
N ASN A 138 -6.91 -2.85 8.09
CA ASN A 138 -6.72 -1.44 8.44
C ASN A 138 -5.22 -1.10 8.52
N ARG A 139 -4.58 -1.02 7.36
CA ARG A 139 -3.13 -0.83 7.19
C ARG A 139 -2.82 0.25 6.15
N PRO A 140 -1.61 0.87 6.14
CA PRO A 140 -1.27 1.98 5.23
C PRO A 140 -1.54 1.69 3.77
N ASN A 141 -1.16 0.49 3.30
CA ASN A 141 -1.56 -0.03 2.00
C ASN A 141 -2.45 -1.25 2.27
N PRO A 142 -3.78 -1.15 2.10
CA PRO A 142 -4.72 -2.21 2.46
C PRO A 142 -4.69 -3.35 1.43
N ILE A 143 -3.51 -4.00 1.30
CA ILE A 143 -3.25 -5.14 0.44
C ILE A 143 -3.31 -6.42 1.28
N GLY A 144 -4.14 -7.36 0.85
CA GLY A 144 -4.26 -8.71 1.38
C GLY A 144 -3.48 -9.71 0.54
N ALA A 145 -3.05 -10.80 1.18
CA ALA A 145 -2.39 -11.92 0.52
C ALA A 145 -2.81 -13.22 1.21
N THR A 146 -3.43 -14.12 0.46
CA THR A 146 -3.91 -15.42 0.97
C THR A 146 -3.54 -16.53 0.01
N ILE A 147 -3.04 -17.65 0.54
CA ILE A 147 -2.82 -18.84 -0.24
C ILE A 147 -4.12 -19.66 -0.26
N VAL A 148 -4.54 -20.03 -1.46
CA VAL A 148 -5.77 -20.77 -1.74
C VAL A 148 -5.48 -22.07 -2.47
N ASP A 149 -6.42 -23.00 -2.43
CA ASP A 149 -6.40 -24.20 -3.27
C ASP A 149 -7.25 -23.95 -4.52
N ILE A 150 -6.70 -24.25 -5.71
CA ILE A 150 -7.44 -24.20 -6.97
C ILE A 150 -8.34 -25.42 -7.06
N LEU A 151 -9.66 -25.21 -7.14
CA LEU A 151 -10.65 -26.28 -7.29
C LEU A 151 -10.95 -26.57 -8.78
N ALA A 152 -11.09 -25.53 -9.56
CA ALA A 152 -11.36 -25.62 -10.99
C ALA A 152 -10.98 -24.33 -11.70
N ILE A 153 -10.72 -24.43 -13.01
CA ILE A 153 -10.50 -23.29 -13.90
C ILE A 153 -11.45 -23.44 -15.09
N ASP A 154 -12.22 -22.41 -15.36
CA ASP A 154 -13.17 -22.37 -16.46
C ASP A 154 -13.09 -21.02 -17.20
N VAL A 155 -12.54 -21.05 -18.40
CA VAL A 155 -12.26 -19.86 -19.23
C VAL A 155 -11.42 -18.84 -18.48
N ASN A 156 -12.06 -17.81 -17.89
CA ASN A 156 -11.41 -16.75 -17.08
C ASN A 156 -11.86 -16.77 -15.61
N ASN A 157 -12.50 -17.85 -15.16
CA ASN A 157 -12.97 -18.03 -13.79
C ASN A 157 -12.09 -19.07 -13.07
N LEU A 158 -11.55 -18.69 -11.91
CA LEU A 158 -10.88 -19.61 -11.00
C LEU A 158 -11.79 -19.86 -9.81
N ARG A 159 -12.24 -21.11 -9.63
CA ARG A 159 -12.89 -21.54 -8.39
C ARG A 159 -11.80 -21.97 -7.41
N VAL A 160 -11.78 -21.31 -6.26
CA VAL A 160 -10.76 -21.49 -5.23
C VAL A 160 -11.37 -21.73 -3.86
N LYS A 161 -10.60 -22.36 -2.97
CA LYS A 161 -10.99 -22.57 -1.57
C LYS A 161 -10.03 -21.86 -0.63
N GLY A 162 -10.58 -21.22 0.42
CA GLY A 162 -9.79 -20.61 1.49
C GLY A 162 -9.40 -19.14 1.23
N LEU A 163 -10.08 -18.44 0.34
CA LEU A 163 -9.81 -17.03 0.07
C LEU A 163 -10.47 -16.14 1.14
N ASP A 164 -9.66 -15.46 1.93
CA ASP A 164 -10.08 -14.49 2.96
C ASP A 164 -10.36 -13.11 2.33
N ALA A 165 -11.41 -13.03 1.52
CA ALA A 165 -11.81 -11.80 0.85
C ALA A 165 -13.34 -11.72 0.72
N LEU A 166 -13.87 -10.51 0.76
CA LEU A 166 -15.29 -10.23 0.60
C LEU A 166 -15.72 -10.28 -0.88
N ASN A 167 -17.02 -10.41 -1.11
CA ASN A 167 -17.60 -10.26 -2.45
C ASN A 167 -17.23 -8.89 -3.06
N GLY A 168 -16.90 -8.87 -4.34
CA GLY A 168 -16.46 -7.67 -5.06
C GLY A 168 -15.02 -7.22 -4.77
N THR A 169 -14.24 -7.97 -3.98
CA THR A 169 -12.83 -7.62 -3.70
C THR A 169 -12.00 -7.61 -4.98
N PRO A 170 -11.32 -6.47 -5.30
CA PRO A 170 -10.41 -6.40 -6.44
C PRO A 170 -9.19 -7.30 -6.24
N VAL A 171 -8.89 -8.15 -7.22
CA VAL A 171 -7.68 -8.98 -7.27
C VAL A 171 -6.61 -8.22 -8.05
N LEU A 172 -5.42 -8.10 -7.47
CA LEU A 172 -4.30 -7.35 -8.03
C LEU A 172 -3.29 -8.24 -8.75
N ASP A 173 -3.07 -9.48 -8.24
CA ASP A 173 -2.11 -10.41 -8.81
C ASP A 173 -2.35 -11.85 -8.33
N LEU A 174 -1.85 -12.81 -9.09
CA LEU A 174 -1.86 -14.24 -8.79
C LEU A 174 -0.44 -14.79 -8.94
N LYS A 175 0.03 -15.59 -7.97
CA LYS A 175 1.36 -16.20 -8.04
C LYS A 175 1.32 -17.68 -7.61
N PRO A 176 2.12 -18.56 -8.19
CA PRO A 176 2.33 -19.90 -7.64
C PRO A 176 2.74 -19.83 -6.18
N ALA A 177 2.27 -20.77 -5.32
CA ALA A 177 2.55 -20.82 -3.90
C ALA A 177 3.23 -22.13 -3.48
#